data_3fbc321f725557606670a3209dc5c7e9
#
_entry.id   3fbc321f725557606670a3209dc5c7e9
#
_cell.length_a   1.000
_cell.length_b   1.000
_cell.length_c   1.000
_cell.angle_alpha   90.00
_cell.angle_beta   90.00
_cell.angle_gamma   90.00
#
_symmetry.space_group_name_H-M   'P 1'
#
loop_
_entity.id
_entity.type
_entity.pdbx_description
1 polymer ?
#
loop_
_entity_poly.entity_id
_entity_poly.type
_entity_poly.pdbx_seq_one_letter_code
_entity_poly.pdbx_strand_id
1 'polypeptide(L)'
;PVPIGTVPIYQALEKVNGIIEDLTWEIYRDTLIEQCEQGVDYFTIHAGVLLRYVPMTAKRVTGIVSRGGAILAKWCLSHHKENFLYTNFEEICEIMKTYDVSFSLGDGLRPGSTADANDEAQFSELETLGELTQIAWKHEVQTMIEGPGHVPMHMIKENMEKQLKAC
;
A
#
# COMPACT_ATOMS: atom_id res chain seq x y z
N PRO A 1 -5.24 11.98 23.85
CA PRO A 1 -4.43 11.84 22.63
C PRO A 1 -5.18 10.95 21.63
N VAL A 2 -4.96 11.21 20.34
CA VAL A 2 -5.53 10.45 19.23
C VAL A 2 -4.36 10.01 18.35
N PRO A 3 -4.31 8.74 17.90
CA PRO A 3 -3.27 8.29 16.97
C PRO A 3 -3.25 9.12 15.68
N ILE A 4 -2.06 9.48 15.23
CA ILE A 4 -1.85 10.24 13.99
C ILE A 4 -1.21 9.34 12.96
N GLY A 5 -1.87 9.21 11.80
CA GLY A 5 -1.36 8.47 10.67
C GLY A 5 -1.01 9.36 9.48
N THR A 6 -0.04 8.92 8.70
CA THR A 6 0.40 9.61 7.49
C THR A 6 0.57 8.63 6.32
N VAL A 7 0.81 9.19 5.14
CA VAL A 7 1.11 8.45 3.90
C VAL A 7 2.47 8.93 3.38
N PRO A 8 3.58 8.33 3.80
CA PRO A 8 4.94 8.86 3.59
C PRO A 8 5.31 9.12 2.13
N ILE A 9 4.73 8.33 1.19
CA ILE A 9 5.02 8.47 -0.24
C ILE A 9 4.69 9.88 -0.77
N TYR A 10 3.75 10.61 -0.14
CA TYR A 10 3.40 11.95 -0.59
C TYR A 10 4.48 12.97 -0.24
N GLN A 11 5.04 12.90 0.96
CA GLN A 11 6.17 13.76 1.34
C GLN A 11 7.45 13.36 0.57
N ALA A 12 7.69 12.07 0.37
CA ALA A 12 8.80 11.61 -0.46
C ALA A 12 8.71 12.16 -1.89
N LEU A 13 7.49 12.20 -2.46
CA LEU A 13 7.26 12.77 -3.79
C LEU A 13 7.51 14.29 -3.82
N GLU A 14 7.20 15.02 -2.76
CA GLU A 14 7.52 16.46 -2.66
C GLU A 14 9.03 16.70 -2.65
N LYS A 15 9.82 15.84 -2.00
CA LYS A 15 11.29 15.94 -1.97
C LYS A 15 11.94 15.80 -3.36
N VAL A 16 11.24 15.19 -4.31
CA VAL A 16 11.65 15.07 -5.72
C VAL A 16 10.84 15.98 -6.66
N ASN A 17 10.29 17.08 -6.14
CA ASN A 17 9.53 18.07 -6.90
C ASN A 17 8.32 17.49 -7.67
N GLY A 18 7.73 16.41 -7.19
CA GLY A 18 6.60 15.74 -7.82
C GLY A 18 6.95 14.83 -8.99
N ILE A 19 8.23 14.60 -9.27
CA ILE A 19 8.69 13.72 -10.36
C ILE A 19 8.74 12.30 -9.84
N ILE A 20 7.75 11.49 -10.21
CA ILE A 20 7.60 10.10 -9.71
C ILE A 20 8.81 9.25 -10.08
N GLU A 21 9.36 9.46 -11.26
CA GLU A 21 10.51 8.73 -11.79
C GLU A 21 11.80 8.97 -10.97
N ASP A 22 11.88 10.08 -10.24
CA ASP A 22 13.03 10.41 -9.40
C ASP A 22 12.94 9.84 -7.97
N LEU A 23 11.81 9.20 -7.62
CA LEU A 23 11.67 8.51 -6.35
C LEU A 23 12.64 7.34 -6.25
N THR A 24 13.33 7.25 -5.11
CA THR A 24 14.20 6.12 -4.77
C THR A 24 13.83 5.53 -3.41
N TRP A 25 14.30 4.32 -3.16
CA TRP A 25 14.16 3.70 -1.84
C TRP A 25 14.77 4.57 -0.73
N GLU A 26 15.95 5.11 -0.96
CA GLU A 26 16.68 5.93 0.02
C GLU A 26 15.88 7.18 0.42
N ILE A 27 15.31 7.90 -0.56
CA ILE A 27 14.47 9.08 -0.30
C ILE A 27 13.22 8.69 0.50
N TYR A 28 12.60 7.57 0.16
CA TYR A 28 11.44 7.09 0.89
C TYR A 28 11.79 6.64 2.31
N ARG A 29 12.85 5.85 2.49
CA ARG A 29 13.36 5.39 3.77
C ARG A 29 13.67 6.56 4.72
N ASP A 30 14.41 7.55 4.22
CA ASP A 30 14.78 8.72 5.01
C ASP A 30 13.54 9.56 5.40
N THR A 31 12.53 9.61 4.50
CA THR A 31 11.25 10.25 4.81
C THR A 31 10.46 9.48 5.87
N LEU A 32 10.48 8.15 5.81
CA LEU A 32 9.84 7.30 6.80
C LEU A 32 10.43 7.52 8.19
N ILE A 33 11.78 7.50 8.29
CA ILE A 33 12.50 7.75 9.55
C ILE A 33 12.20 9.15 10.08
N GLU A 34 12.24 10.18 9.23
CA GLU A 34 11.91 11.55 9.60
C GLU A 34 10.52 11.66 10.25
N GLN A 35 9.52 10.99 9.66
CA GLN A 35 8.16 11.00 10.21
C GLN A 35 8.04 10.16 11.49
N CYS A 36 8.79 9.07 11.63
CA CYS A 36 8.90 8.33 12.88
C CYS A 36 9.45 9.22 14.01
N GLU A 37 10.51 9.99 13.74
CA GLU A 37 11.11 10.92 14.70
C GLU A 37 10.17 12.07 15.08
N GLN A 38 9.24 12.44 14.19
CA GLN A 38 8.19 13.42 14.46
C GLN A 38 7.03 12.85 15.30
N GLY A 39 7.01 11.55 15.57
CA GLY A 39 6.04 10.91 16.45
C GLY A 39 4.74 10.51 15.74
N VAL A 40 4.81 10.10 14.48
CA VAL A 40 3.67 9.49 13.77
C VAL A 40 3.40 8.10 14.32
N ASP A 41 2.14 7.76 14.55
CA ASP A 41 1.73 6.50 15.20
C ASP A 41 1.52 5.35 14.22
N TYR A 42 1.12 5.65 12.97
CA TYR A 42 0.97 4.63 11.93
C TYR A 42 1.16 5.19 10.52
N PHE A 43 1.56 4.33 9.59
CA PHE A 43 1.77 4.69 8.19
C PHE A 43 0.91 3.89 7.24
N THR A 44 0.26 4.58 6.28
CA THR A 44 -0.32 3.92 5.12
C THR A 44 0.76 3.64 4.08
N ILE A 45 1.01 2.37 3.81
CA ILE A 45 2.08 1.88 2.92
C ILE A 45 1.48 0.96 1.85
N HIS A 46 1.58 1.37 0.57
CA HIS A 46 1.02 0.65 -0.58
C HIS A 46 2.00 -0.39 -1.15
N ALA A 47 2.51 -1.28 -0.30
CA ALA A 47 3.51 -2.28 -0.70
C ALA A 47 2.93 -3.44 -1.53
N GLY A 48 1.59 -3.60 -1.56
CA GLY A 48 0.91 -4.64 -2.33
C GLY A 48 0.72 -4.33 -3.82
N VAL A 49 1.04 -3.12 -4.26
CA VAL A 49 0.96 -2.72 -5.68
C VAL A 49 2.14 -3.29 -6.45
N LEU A 50 1.98 -4.50 -7.01
CA LEU A 50 3.06 -5.17 -7.74
C LEU A 50 2.97 -4.88 -9.25
N LEU A 51 4.15 -4.82 -9.89
CA LEU A 51 4.26 -4.57 -11.33
C LEU A 51 3.36 -5.52 -12.15
N ARG A 52 3.31 -6.80 -11.76
CA ARG A 52 2.49 -7.82 -12.44
C ARG A 52 0.99 -7.58 -12.35
N TYR A 53 0.51 -6.82 -11.36
CA TYR A 53 -0.92 -6.55 -11.16
C TYR A 53 -1.40 -5.29 -11.91
N VAL A 54 -0.48 -4.37 -12.24
CA VAL A 54 -0.83 -3.13 -12.91
C VAL A 54 -1.60 -3.34 -14.22
N PRO A 55 -1.22 -4.27 -15.12
CA PRO A 55 -1.99 -4.53 -16.34
C PRO A 55 -3.42 -5.02 -16.11
N MET A 56 -3.71 -5.66 -14.98
CA MET A 56 -5.05 -6.15 -14.64
C MET A 56 -6.07 -5.01 -14.49
N THR A 57 -5.60 -3.80 -14.17
CA THR A 57 -6.45 -2.61 -13.99
C THR A 57 -6.83 -1.92 -15.31
N ALA A 58 -6.23 -2.32 -16.44
CA ALA A 58 -6.40 -1.65 -17.73
C ALA A 58 -7.85 -1.68 -18.28
N LYS A 59 -8.64 -2.67 -17.85
CA LYS A 59 -10.05 -2.83 -18.28
C LYS A 59 -11.04 -2.21 -17.31
N ARG A 60 -10.58 -1.63 -16.20
CA ARG A 60 -11.45 -1.01 -15.20
C ARG A 60 -12.09 0.26 -15.74
N VAL A 61 -13.30 0.53 -15.26
CA VAL A 61 -14.02 1.78 -15.55
C VAL A 61 -13.28 2.98 -14.97
N THR A 62 -12.69 2.84 -13.77
CA THR A 62 -12.00 3.93 -13.06
C THR A 62 -10.48 3.76 -12.95
N GLY A 63 -9.92 2.68 -13.50
CA GLY A 63 -8.48 2.41 -13.43
C GLY A 63 -7.96 2.26 -11.99
N ILE A 64 -6.89 2.97 -11.65
CA ILE A 64 -6.29 3.00 -10.31
C ILE A 64 -6.66 4.33 -9.64
N VAL A 65 -7.61 4.30 -8.70
CA VAL A 65 -8.11 5.51 -8.01
C VAL A 65 -7.33 5.88 -6.76
N SER A 66 -6.58 4.94 -6.19
CA SER A 66 -5.67 5.23 -5.09
C SER A 66 -4.55 6.12 -5.56
N ARG A 67 -4.35 7.28 -4.92
CA ARG A 67 -3.24 8.18 -5.26
C ARG A 67 -1.88 7.52 -5.04
N GLY A 68 -1.67 6.87 -3.89
CA GLY A 68 -0.44 6.13 -3.60
C GLY A 68 -0.24 4.95 -4.55
N GLY A 69 -1.32 4.19 -4.83
CA GLY A 69 -1.30 3.10 -5.80
C GLY A 69 -0.93 3.57 -7.22
N ALA A 70 -1.48 4.70 -7.67
CA ALA A 70 -1.17 5.26 -8.98
C ALA A 70 0.28 5.75 -9.11
N ILE A 71 0.83 6.37 -8.04
CA ILE A 71 2.24 6.80 -7.98
C ILE A 71 3.16 5.58 -8.14
N LEU A 72 2.92 4.52 -7.36
CA LEU A 72 3.76 3.32 -7.39
C LEU A 72 3.59 2.52 -8.69
N ALA A 73 2.37 2.42 -9.22
CA ALA A 73 2.14 1.80 -10.52
C ALA A 73 2.90 2.53 -11.65
N LYS A 74 2.86 3.87 -11.65
CA LYS A 74 3.64 4.67 -12.62
C LYS A 74 5.13 4.46 -12.43
N TRP A 75 5.62 4.45 -11.19
CA TRP A 75 7.02 4.20 -10.89
C TRP A 75 7.49 2.83 -11.41
N CYS A 76 6.72 1.77 -11.12
CA CYS A 76 7.02 0.41 -11.59
C CYS A 76 7.09 0.34 -13.12
N LEU A 77 6.13 0.96 -13.81
CA LEU A 77 6.10 0.98 -15.27
C LEU A 77 7.26 1.77 -15.88
N SER A 78 7.61 2.92 -15.30
CA SER A 78 8.68 3.78 -15.80
C SER A 78 10.07 3.13 -15.67
N HIS A 79 10.28 2.41 -14.57
CA HIS A 79 11.56 1.77 -14.29
C HIS A 79 11.64 0.31 -14.75
N HIS A 80 10.51 -0.29 -15.16
CA HIS A 80 10.42 -1.73 -15.41
C HIS A 80 10.94 -2.57 -14.23
N LYS A 81 10.66 -2.12 -13.01
CA LYS A 81 11.08 -2.72 -11.74
C LYS A 81 9.89 -2.93 -10.81
N GLU A 82 10.06 -3.87 -9.89
CA GLU A 82 9.06 -4.11 -8.85
C GLU A 82 9.03 -2.95 -7.85
N ASN A 83 7.87 -2.73 -7.26
CA ASN A 83 7.61 -1.74 -6.22
C ASN A 83 8.68 -1.79 -5.13
N PHE A 84 9.42 -0.71 -4.94
CA PHE A 84 10.50 -0.65 -3.95
C PHE A 84 10.01 -0.79 -2.51
N LEU A 85 8.73 -0.50 -2.22
CA LEU A 85 8.13 -0.75 -0.91
C LEU A 85 7.95 -2.24 -0.64
N TYR A 86 7.66 -3.02 -1.67
CA TYR A 86 7.58 -4.47 -1.58
C TYR A 86 8.97 -5.10 -1.42
N THR A 87 9.92 -4.71 -2.27
CA THR A 87 11.27 -5.30 -2.27
C THR A 87 12.08 -4.96 -1.01
N ASN A 88 11.75 -3.87 -0.31
CA ASN A 88 12.41 -3.46 0.94
C ASN A 88 11.47 -3.57 2.16
N PHE A 89 10.44 -4.42 2.07
CA PHE A 89 9.41 -4.47 3.11
C PHE A 89 9.96 -4.92 4.48
N GLU A 90 10.91 -5.83 4.52
CA GLU A 90 11.56 -6.26 5.78
C GLU A 90 12.33 -5.09 6.43
N GLU A 91 13.04 -4.27 5.65
CA GLU A 91 13.73 -3.07 6.17
C GLU A 91 12.70 -2.04 6.69
N ILE A 92 11.56 -1.90 6.04
CA ILE A 92 10.45 -1.08 6.56
C ILE A 92 9.97 -1.62 7.91
N CYS A 93 9.80 -2.94 8.05
CA CYS A 93 9.39 -3.56 9.32
C CYS A 93 10.40 -3.28 10.44
N GLU A 94 11.70 -3.33 10.18
CA GLU A 94 12.73 -3.01 11.16
C GLU A 94 12.66 -1.55 11.63
N ILE A 95 12.42 -0.62 10.71
CA ILE A 95 12.21 0.79 11.05
C ILE A 95 10.95 0.94 11.92
N MET A 96 9.82 0.36 11.49
CA MET A 96 8.55 0.44 12.20
C MET A 96 8.66 -0.13 13.62
N LYS A 97 9.33 -1.28 13.78
CA LYS A 97 9.62 -1.88 15.08
C LYS A 97 10.46 -0.97 15.97
N THR A 98 11.50 -0.35 15.40
CA THR A 98 12.43 0.51 16.15
C THR A 98 11.72 1.71 16.77
N TYR A 99 10.74 2.27 16.08
CA TYR A 99 9.99 3.45 16.50
C TYR A 99 8.60 3.15 17.07
N ASP A 100 8.24 1.86 17.21
CA ASP A 100 6.90 1.43 17.67
C ASP A 100 5.75 2.01 16.83
N VAL A 101 5.89 2.01 15.51
CA VAL A 101 4.92 2.54 14.55
C VAL A 101 4.17 1.38 13.89
N SER A 102 2.86 1.52 13.72
CA SER A 102 1.99 0.50 13.13
C SER A 102 1.81 0.65 11.61
N PHE A 103 1.51 -0.45 10.92
CA PHE A 103 1.10 -0.41 9.52
C PHE A 103 -0.41 -0.13 9.36
N SER A 104 -0.74 0.69 8.37
CA SER A 104 -1.97 0.60 7.59
C SER A 104 -1.57 0.14 6.19
N LEU A 105 -1.67 -1.17 5.91
CA LEU A 105 -1.33 -1.70 4.59
C LEU A 105 -2.39 -1.25 3.58
N GLY A 106 -1.99 -0.36 2.69
CA GLY A 106 -2.88 0.35 1.79
C GLY A 106 -3.33 -0.50 0.60
N ASP A 107 -4.63 -0.43 0.28
CA ASP A 107 -5.24 -1.06 -0.89
C ASP A 107 -5.07 -0.21 -2.15
N GLY A 108 -3.87 -0.13 -2.68
CA GLY A 108 -3.52 0.69 -3.83
C GLY A 108 -4.25 0.32 -5.12
N LEU A 109 -4.72 -0.92 -5.23
CA LEU A 109 -5.51 -1.43 -6.35
C LEU A 109 -6.99 -1.63 -6.00
N ARG A 110 -7.51 -0.96 -4.96
CA ARG A 110 -8.94 -0.98 -4.66
C ARG A 110 -9.78 -0.48 -5.84
N PRO A 111 -11.01 -1.02 -6.06
CA PRO A 111 -11.90 -0.50 -7.09
C PRO A 111 -12.37 0.93 -6.74
N GLY A 112 -12.53 1.77 -7.77
CA GLY A 112 -13.08 3.12 -7.62
C GLY A 112 -14.56 3.22 -7.99
N SER A 113 -15.15 2.11 -8.43
CA SER A 113 -16.57 2.00 -8.74
C SER A 113 -17.10 0.60 -8.40
N THR A 114 -18.41 0.49 -8.23
CA THR A 114 -19.06 -0.80 -8.02
C THR A 114 -18.93 -1.74 -9.22
N ALA A 115 -18.69 -1.21 -10.42
CA ALA A 115 -18.47 -1.99 -11.63
C ALA A 115 -17.14 -2.75 -11.63
N ASP A 116 -16.14 -2.24 -10.91
CA ASP A 116 -14.81 -2.82 -10.81
C ASP A 116 -14.64 -3.67 -9.53
N ALA A 117 -15.67 -3.73 -8.67
CA ALA A 117 -15.60 -4.39 -7.37
C ALA A 117 -15.32 -5.90 -7.49
N ASN A 118 -14.50 -6.41 -6.57
CA ASN A 118 -14.14 -7.83 -6.49
C ASN A 118 -13.44 -8.36 -7.76
N ASP A 119 -12.73 -7.51 -8.46
CA ASP A 119 -11.96 -7.92 -9.63
C ASP A 119 -10.64 -8.62 -9.27
N GLU A 120 -9.98 -9.14 -10.28
CA GLU A 120 -8.73 -9.89 -10.12
C GLU A 120 -7.60 -9.01 -9.53
N ALA A 121 -7.50 -7.74 -9.93
CA ALA A 121 -6.48 -6.83 -9.43
C ALA A 121 -6.65 -6.58 -7.93
N GLN A 122 -7.88 -6.34 -7.47
CA GLN A 122 -8.18 -6.15 -6.05
C GLN A 122 -7.78 -7.37 -5.22
N PHE A 123 -8.19 -8.56 -5.63
CA PHE A 123 -7.93 -9.77 -4.84
C PHE A 123 -6.48 -10.23 -4.91
N SER A 124 -5.79 -10.02 -6.02
CA SER A 124 -4.35 -10.30 -6.12
C SER A 124 -3.53 -9.42 -5.19
N GLU A 125 -3.88 -8.13 -5.08
CA GLU A 125 -3.25 -7.25 -4.09
C GLU A 125 -3.57 -7.72 -2.66
N LEU A 126 -4.82 -8.10 -2.37
CA LEU A 126 -5.23 -8.59 -1.05
C LEU A 126 -4.42 -9.81 -0.60
N GLU A 127 -4.17 -10.78 -1.49
CA GLU A 127 -3.31 -11.93 -1.20
C GLU A 127 -1.89 -11.49 -0.82
N THR A 128 -1.33 -10.53 -1.56
CA THR A 128 -0.02 -9.95 -1.23
C THR A 128 -0.04 -9.22 0.11
N LEU A 129 -1.11 -8.47 0.43
CA LEU A 129 -1.25 -7.81 1.73
C LEU A 129 -1.30 -8.84 2.88
N GLY A 130 -1.91 -10.00 2.66
CA GLY A 130 -1.87 -11.11 3.60
C GLY A 130 -0.46 -11.65 3.83
N GLU A 131 0.32 -11.85 2.76
CA GLU A 131 1.74 -12.25 2.86
C GLU A 131 2.57 -11.22 3.64
N LEU A 132 2.41 -9.94 3.33
CA LEU A 132 3.10 -8.84 4.00
C LEU A 132 2.71 -8.72 5.48
N THR A 133 1.45 -9.01 5.81
CA THR A 133 0.98 -9.07 7.20
C THR A 133 1.73 -10.12 8.01
N GLN A 134 1.94 -11.31 7.44
CA GLN A 134 2.70 -12.37 8.10
C GLN A 134 4.17 -11.98 8.31
N ILE A 135 4.76 -11.23 7.37
CA ILE A 135 6.11 -10.68 7.52
C ILE A 135 6.14 -9.65 8.66
N ALA A 136 5.22 -8.69 8.65
CA ALA A 136 5.13 -7.65 9.68
C ALA A 136 4.98 -8.25 11.09
N TRP A 137 4.13 -9.28 11.25
CA TRP A 137 3.95 -9.95 12.54
C TRP A 137 5.20 -10.69 13.03
N LYS A 138 6.01 -11.26 12.12
CA LYS A 138 7.32 -11.84 12.51
C LYS A 138 8.28 -10.79 13.06
N HIS A 139 8.13 -9.55 12.62
CA HIS A 139 8.86 -8.39 13.14
C HIS A 139 8.16 -7.72 14.33
N GLU A 140 7.07 -8.30 14.84
CA GLU A 140 6.29 -7.77 15.98
C GLU A 140 5.68 -6.38 15.70
N VAL A 141 5.37 -6.08 14.45
CA VAL A 141 4.72 -4.82 14.03
C VAL A 141 3.22 -5.01 13.88
N GLN A 142 2.45 -4.16 14.53
CA GLN A 142 0.99 -4.15 14.41
C GLN A 142 0.57 -3.75 13.00
N THR A 143 -0.48 -4.40 12.49
CA THR A 143 -0.91 -4.23 11.11
C THR A 143 -2.41 -4.07 11.03
N MET A 144 -2.86 -3.01 10.37
CA MET A 144 -4.20 -2.83 9.86
C MET A 144 -4.17 -2.99 8.34
N ILE A 145 -5.17 -3.65 7.76
CA ILE A 145 -5.26 -3.86 6.32
C ILE A 145 -6.46 -3.08 5.80
N GLU A 146 -6.21 -2.22 4.80
CA GLU A 146 -7.28 -1.47 4.16
C GLU A 146 -8.11 -2.35 3.22
N GLY A 147 -9.38 -2.04 3.11
CA GLY A 147 -10.31 -2.69 2.19
C GLY A 147 -11.15 -1.67 1.41
N PRO A 148 -11.77 -2.08 0.28
CA PRO A 148 -12.45 -1.18 -0.63
C PRO A 148 -13.76 -0.64 -0.06
N GLY A 149 -14.07 0.62 -0.39
CA GLY A 149 -15.36 1.25 -0.08
C GLY A 149 -16.43 1.09 -1.18
N HIS A 150 -16.02 0.78 -2.42
CA HIS A 150 -16.92 0.71 -3.58
C HIS A 150 -17.30 -0.75 -3.89
N VAL A 151 -18.00 -1.41 -2.95
CA VAL A 151 -18.49 -2.78 -3.10
C VAL A 151 -20.02 -2.77 -3.07
N PRO A 152 -20.73 -3.37 -4.06
CA PRO A 152 -22.17 -3.54 -3.98
C PRO A 152 -22.60 -4.30 -2.74
N MET A 153 -23.72 -3.92 -2.12
CA MET A 153 -24.17 -4.49 -0.85
C MET A 153 -24.24 -6.03 -0.86
N HIS A 154 -24.69 -6.63 -1.97
CA HIS A 154 -24.78 -8.09 -2.09
C HIS A 154 -23.43 -8.81 -2.19
N MET A 155 -22.34 -8.10 -2.47
CA MET A 155 -20.99 -8.63 -2.58
C MET A 155 -20.12 -8.38 -1.33
N ILE A 156 -20.62 -7.62 -0.35
CA ILE A 156 -19.86 -7.27 0.87
C ILE A 156 -19.44 -8.53 1.64
N LYS A 157 -20.36 -9.48 1.79
CA LYS A 157 -20.07 -10.74 2.52
C LYS A 157 -18.90 -11.49 1.88
N GLU A 158 -18.95 -11.71 0.56
CA GLU A 158 -17.88 -12.39 -0.18
C GLU A 158 -16.55 -11.64 -0.05
N ASN A 159 -16.56 -10.32 -0.17
CA ASN A 159 -15.38 -9.48 -0.05
C ASN A 159 -14.74 -9.64 1.34
N MET A 160 -15.54 -9.55 2.41
CA MET A 160 -15.08 -9.71 3.79
C MET A 160 -14.57 -11.13 4.09
N GLU A 161 -15.24 -12.15 3.58
CA GLU A 161 -14.80 -13.55 3.75
C GLU A 161 -13.42 -13.79 3.09
N LYS A 162 -13.19 -13.21 1.92
CA LYS A 162 -11.88 -13.26 1.26
C LYS A 162 -10.83 -12.50 2.03
N GLN A 163 -11.15 -11.30 2.54
CA GLN A 163 -10.22 -10.50 3.34
C GLN A 163 -9.83 -11.24 4.62
N LEU A 164 -10.79 -11.77 5.37
CA LEU A 164 -10.53 -12.54 6.60
C LEU A 164 -9.76 -13.85 6.36
N LYS A 165 -9.84 -14.40 5.15
CA LYS A 165 -9.08 -15.60 4.80
C LYS A 165 -7.64 -15.28 4.39
N ALA A 166 -7.41 -14.15 3.73
CA ALA A 166 -6.09 -13.73 3.25
C ALA A 166 -5.23 -13.13 4.37
N CYS A 167 -5.87 -12.47 5.30
CA CYS A 167 -5.28 -11.72 6.41
C CYS A 167 -5.86 -12.20 7.73
#